data_5b8b1ae4d58a7d4e1ecc0aafc5beca42
#
_entry.id   5b8b1ae4d58a7d4e1ecc0aafc5beca42
#
_cell.length_a   1.000
_cell.length_b   1.000
_cell.length_c   1.000
_cell.angle_alpha   90.00
_cell.angle_beta   90.00
_cell.angle_gamma   90.00
#
_symmetry.space_group_name_H-M   'P 1'
#
loop_
_entity.id
_entity.type
_entity.pdbx_description
1 polymer ?
#
loop_
_entity_poly.entity_id
_entity_poly.type
_entity_poly.pdbx_seq_one_letter_code
_entity_poly.pdbx_strand_id
1 'polypeptide(L)'
;MKKKKTSNKEKVSTELPYQILKTKPEGIGGTDAARIVAGDWKNLYDEKKGFKEREDLNNVLPVRMGIHTESLNRQWYMEQTGNVLSEPLIIKNIRRPYMIASLDALMSSTTKGNLSVWDAKHTNAFMKQEKIFEKYYPQMQHYMLVTELENAVLSVFYGNMKYEILDIAKDEDFQWALLKAEMLFWKMVLEDQEPPDHMDWVNFTQEKLNDKGNIQVSVLAGLQESDDKQGGSTRYNAEGEIDQKKGSADN
;
A
#
# COMPACT_ATOMS: atom_id res chain seq x y z
N MET A 1 -23.15 34.54 38.87
CA MET A 1 -23.16 34.23 37.41
C MET A 1 -22.20 33.08 37.14
N LYS A 2 -22.70 31.87 36.89
CA LYS A 2 -21.87 30.68 36.58
C LYS A 2 -21.68 30.60 35.07
N LYS A 3 -20.42 30.72 34.59
CA LYS A 3 -20.08 30.53 33.18
C LYS A 3 -20.18 29.03 32.83
N LYS A 4 -21.09 28.67 31.93
CA LYS A 4 -21.14 27.35 31.31
C LYS A 4 -19.91 27.17 30.40
N LYS A 5 -19.05 26.21 30.73
CA LYS A 5 -18.04 25.69 29.79
C LYS A 5 -18.77 24.85 28.73
N THR A 6 -18.85 25.34 27.51
CA THR A 6 -19.22 24.56 26.34
C THR A 6 -18.02 23.68 25.95
N SER A 7 -18.13 22.38 26.15
CA SER A 7 -17.18 21.43 25.61
C SER A 7 -17.43 21.32 24.12
N ASN A 8 -16.47 21.78 23.32
CA ASN A 8 -16.40 21.44 21.89
C ASN A 8 -16.11 19.93 21.80
N LYS A 9 -17.13 19.14 21.54
CA LYS A 9 -16.94 17.78 21.05
C LYS A 9 -16.57 17.89 19.57
N GLU A 10 -15.32 17.67 19.22
CA GLU A 10 -14.90 17.41 17.85
C GLU A 10 -15.79 16.29 17.32
N LYS A 11 -16.51 16.58 16.24
CA LYS A 11 -17.21 15.57 15.45
C LYS A 11 -16.14 14.76 14.75
N VAL A 12 -15.81 13.58 15.27
CA VAL A 12 -15.04 12.58 14.54
C VAL A 12 -15.87 12.27 13.29
N SER A 13 -15.31 12.57 12.12
CA SER A 13 -15.89 12.19 10.84
C SER A 13 -15.99 10.66 10.82
N THR A 14 -17.20 10.13 10.64
CA THR A 14 -17.47 8.71 10.53
C THR A 14 -17.32 8.19 9.10
N GLU A 15 -16.73 8.99 8.21
CA GLU A 15 -16.47 8.58 6.82
C GLU A 15 -15.28 7.63 6.76
N LEU A 16 -15.43 6.55 6.00
CA LEU A 16 -14.34 5.62 5.76
C LEU A 16 -13.19 6.34 5.01
N PRO A 17 -11.94 6.00 5.29
CA PRO A 17 -10.78 6.62 4.62
C PRO A 17 -10.62 6.15 3.16
N TYR A 18 -11.46 5.26 2.70
CA TYR A 18 -11.43 4.68 1.36
C TYR A 18 -12.83 4.60 0.73
N GLN A 19 -12.84 4.54 -0.60
CA GLN A 19 -14.02 4.32 -1.43
C GLN A 19 -14.01 2.90 -1.98
N ILE A 20 -15.13 2.19 -1.88
CA ILE A 20 -15.33 0.87 -2.51
C ILE A 20 -15.69 1.08 -3.98
N LEU A 21 -15.03 0.33 -4.86
CA LEU A 21 -15.16 0.43 -6.31
C LEU A 21 -15.71 -0.87 -6.91
N LYS A 22 -16.36 -0.77 -8.07
CA LYS A 22 -16.82 -1.94 -8.83
C LYS A 22 -15.73 -2.54 -9.71
N THR A 23 -14.81 -1.71 -10.17
CA THR A 23 -13.72 -2.10 -11.07
C THR A 23 -12.41 -1.50 -10.57
N LYS A 24 -11.31 -2.19 -10.82
CA LYS A 24 -9.97 -1.70 -10.43
C LYS A 24 -9.56 -0.54 -11.33
N PRO A 25 -9.32 0.67 -10.77
CA PRO A 25 -8.80 1.79 -11.53
C PRO A 25 -7.29 1.65 -11.78
N GLU A 26 -6.72 2.59 -12.54
CA GLU A 26 -5.27 2.78 -12.57
C GLU A 26 -4.78 3.27 -11.21
N GLY A 27 -3.56 2.86 -10.85
CA GLY A 27 -2.95 3.20 -9.59
C GLY A 27 -1.91 2.17 -9.15
N ILE A 28 -1.44 2.31 -7.92
CA ILE A 28 -0.50 1.40 -7.26
C ILE A 28 -1.30 0.44 -6.39
N GLY A 29 -1.20 -0.85 -6.67
CA GLY A 29 -1.79 -1.92 -5.86
C GLY A 29 -0.75 -2.64 -5.01
N GLY A 30 -1.19 -3.57 -4.14
CA GLY A 30 -0.29 -4.27 -3.22
C GLY A 30 0.87 -5.03 -3.89
N THR A 31 0.64 -5.64 -5.06
CA THR A 31 1.72 -6.28 -5.83
C THR A 31 2.70 -5.25 -6.38
N ASP A 32 2.20 -4.09 -6.80
CA ASP A 32 3.05 -3.01 -7.30
C ASP A 32 3.90 -2.44 -6.16
N ALA A 33 3.34 -2.29 -4.95
CA ALA A 33 4.06 -1.90 -3.74
C ALA A 33 5.23 -2.85 -3.43
N ALA A 34 5.02 -4.16 -3.53
CA ALA A 34 6.09 -5.13 -3.35
C ALA A 34 7.20 -5.00 -4.41
N ARG A 35 6.86 -4.70 -5.66
CA ARG A 35 7.84 -4.43 -6.72
C ARG A 35 8.60 -3.14 -6.51
N ILE A 36 7.95 -2.10 -6.02
CA ILE A 36 8.59 -0.82 -5.65
C ILE A 36 9.65 -1.06 -4.58
N VAL A 37 9.31 -1.79 -3.52
CA VAL A 37 10.26 -2.16 -2.45
C VAL A 37 11.41 -3.02 -2.98
N ALA A 38 11.14 -3.91 -3.93
CA ALA A 38 12.16 -4.74 -4.57
C ALA A 38 13.06 -3.98 -5.57
N GLY A 39 12.79 -2.70 -5.84
CA GLY A 39 13.56 -1.88 -6.78
C GLY A 39 13.21 -2.08 -8.25
N ASP A 40 12.15 -2.83 -8.57
CA ASP A 40 11.72 -3.12 -9.95
C ASP A 40 10.87 -1.98 -10.53
N TRP A 41 11.44 -0.78 -10.55
CA TRP A 41 10.71 0.43 -10.94
C TRP A 41 10.55 0.55 -12.46
N LYS A 42 11.60 0.27 -13.21
CA LYS A 42 11.58 0.41 -14.68
C LYS A 42 10.53 -0.50 -15.34
N ASN A 43 10.54 -1.80 -15.01
CA ASN A 43 9.56 -2.71 -15.59
C ASN A 43 8.12 -2.37 -15.15
N LEU A 44 7.94 -1.96 -13.88
CA LEU A 44 6.63 -1.54 -13.39
C LEU A 44 6.14 -0.27 -14.10
N TYR A 45 7.02 0.70 -14.34
CA TYR A 45 6.74 1.92 -15.10
C TYR A 45 6.31 1.59 -16.54
N ASP A 46 7.06 0.74 -17.23
CA ASP A 46 6.75 0.33 -18.61
C ASP A 46 5.37 -0.33 -18.71
N GLU A 47 5.01 -1.16 -17.73
CA GLU A 47 3.67 -1.75 -17.63
C GLU A 47 2.58 -0.69 -17.38
N LYS A 48 2.83 0.30 -16.49
CA LYS A 48 1.87 1.38 -16.19
C LYS A 48 1.67 2.33 -17.38
N LYS A 49 2.72 2.55 -18.17
CA LYS A 49 2.67 3.37 -19.40
C LYS A 49 2.17 2.60 -20.63
N GLY A 50 1.99 1.29 -20.52
CA GLY A 50 1.59 0.45 -21.66
C GLY A 50 2.72 0.18 -22.67
N PHE A 51 3.97 0.48 -22.31
CA PHE A 51 5.14 0.17 -23.13
C PHE A 51 5.49 -1.33 -23.09
N LYS A 52 5.04 -1.99 -22.05
CA LYS A 52 5.21 -3.42 -21.83
C LYS A 52 3.91 -4.04 -21.37
N GLU A 53 3.52 -5.15 -22.00
CA GLU A 53 2.37 -5.91 -21.49
C GLU A 53 2.74 -6.62 -20.19
N ARG A 54 1.78 -6.66 -19.26
CA ARG A 54 1.92 -7.45 -18.04
C ARG A 54 1.91 -8.92 -18.39
N GLU A 55 2.81 -9.69 -17.78
CA GLU A 55 2.88 -11.14 -18.01
C GLU A 55 1.55 -11.82 -17.69
N ASP A 56 1.05 -12.62 -18.63
CA ASP A 56 -0.14 -13.45 -18.43
C ASP A 56 0.21 -14.70 -17.63
N LEU A 57 -0.16 -14.70 -16.35
CA LEU A 57 0.07 -15.80 -15.43
C LEU A 57 -1.08 -16.82 -15.38
N ASN A 58 -2.10 -16.69 -16.22
CA ASN A 58 -3.28 -17.56 -16.19
C ASN A 58 -2.96 -19.05 -16.43
N ASN A 59 -1.84 -19.34 -17.11
CA ASN A 59 -1.40 -20.72 -17.36
C ASN A 59 -0.30 -21.20 -16.40
N VAL A 60 0.02 -20.42 -15.37
CA VAL A 60 1.04 -20.79 -14.37
C VAL A 60 0.36 -21.55 -13.23
N LEU A 61 0.66 -22.83 -13.08
CA LEU A 61 -0.01 -23.72 -12.11
C LEU A 61 -0.02 -23.18 -10.66
N PRO A 62 1.09 -22.66 -10.09
CA PRO A 62 1.06 -22.07 -8.75
C PRO A 62 0.08 -20.91 -8.60
N VAL A 63 -0.07 -20.07 -9.64
CA VAL A 63 -1.02 -18.95 -9.64
C VAL A 63 -2.46 -19.46 -9.68
N ARG A 64 -2.73 -20.42 -10.56
CA ARG A 64 -4.07 -21.07 -10.62
C ARG A 64 -4.42 -21.75 -9.31
N MET A 65 -3.47 -22.46 -8.69
CA MET A 65 -3.68 -23.07 -7.37
C MET A 65 -4.03 -22.01 -6.32
N GLY A 66 -3.34 -20.87 -6.31
CA GLY A 66 -3.68 -19.75 -5.43
C GLY A 66 -5.14 -19.30 -5.60
N ILE A 67 -5.54 -19.02 -6.85
CA ILE A 67 -6.90 -18.58 -7.17
C ILE A 67 -7.95 -19.63 -6.76
N HIS A 68 -7.75 -20.89 -7.10
CA HIS A 68 -8.73 -21.94 -6.81
C HIS A 68 -8.82 -22.31 -5.33
N THR A 69 -7.75 -22.13 -4.57
CA THR A 69 -7.75 -22.43 -3.14
C THR A 69 -8.14 -21.26 -2.24
N GLU A 70 -8.32 -20.06 -2.79
CA GLU A 70 -8.72 -18.88 -2.02
C GLU A 70 -10.06 -19.09 -1.29
N SER A 71 -11.08 -19.60 -1.99
CA SER A 71 -12.38 -19.88 -1.38
C SER A 71 -12.30 -20.94 -0.28
N LEU A 72 -11.50 -21.99 -0.47
CA LEU A 72 -11.24 -23.01 0.56
C LEU A 72 -10.50 -22.39 1.75
N ASN A 73 -9.50 -21.54 1.50
CA ASN A 73 -8.74 -20.86 2.55
C ASN A 73 -9.65 -19.96 3.40
N ARG A 74 -10.57 -19.21 2.76
CA ARG A 74 -11.57 -18.38 3.44
C ARG A 74 -12.46 -19.22 4.37
N GLN A 75 -13.03 -20.31 3.85
CA GLN A 75 -13.87 -21.20 4.63
C GLN A 75 -13.08 -21.81 5.79
N TRP A 76 -11.89 -22.33 5.52
CA TRP A 76 -11.02 -22.92 6.53
C TRP A 76 -10.66 -21.93 7.64
N TYR A 77 -10.28 -20.70 7.28
CA TYR A 77 -9.98 -19.65 8.25
C TYR A 77 -11.17 -19.37 9.18
N MET A 78 -12.36 -19.18 8.61
CA MET A 78 -13.57 -18.89 9.40
C MET A 78 -13.93 -20.05 10.33
N GLU A 79 -13.79 -21.30 9.87
CA GLU A 79 -14.03 -22.50 10.67
C GLU A 79 -13.02 -22.65 11.83
N GLN A 80 -11.74 -22.35 11.58
CA GLN A 80 -10.69 -22.46 12.60
C GLN A 80 -10.75 -21.33 13.64
N THR A 81 -11.19 -20.15 13.28
CA THR A 81 -11.08 -18.95 14.13
C THR A 81 -12.43 -18.44 14.65
N GLY A 82 -13.52 -18.77 14.00
CA GLY A 82 -14.84 -18.17 14.24
C GLY A 82 -14.95 -16.70 13.82
N ASN A 83 -13.90 -16.12 13.23
CA ASN A 83 -13.93 -14.73 12.71
C ASN A 83 -14.77 -14.67 11.43
N VAL A 84 -15.27 -13.46 11.11
CA VAL A 84 -16.11 -13.20 9.95
C VAL A 84 -15.31 -12.47 8.87
N LEU A 85 -15.38 -12.93 7.64
CA LEU A 85 -14.75 -12.29 6.48
C LEU A 85 -15.82 -11.63 5.61
N SER A 86 -15.52 -10.40 5.14
CA SER A 86 -16.32 -9.74 4.11
C SER A 86 -16.17 -10.44 2.75
N GLU A 87 -17.01 -10.11 1.78
CA GLU A 87 -16.73 -10.41 0.38
C GLU A 87 -15.47 -9.66 -0.09
N PRO A 88 -14.80 -10.12 -1.18
CA PRO A 88 -13.67 -9.41 -1.77
C PRO A 88 -14.01 -7.97 -2.14
N LEU A 89 -13.07 -7.07 -1.96
CA LEU A 89 -13.27 -5.64 -2.14
C LEU A 89 -12.18 -5.02 -3.02
N ILE A 90 -12.58 -4.15 -3.92
CA ILE A 90 -11.66 -3.22 -4.58
C ILE A 90 -11.88 -1.85 -3.95
N ILE A 91 -10.84 -1.28 -3.40
CA ILE A 91 -10.91 0.00 -2.69
C ILE A 91 -9.82 0.96 -3.17
N LYS A 92 -10.10 2.25 -2.99
CA LYS A 92 -9.20 3.35 -3.29
C LYS A 92 -9.14 4.29 -2.10
N ASN A 93 -7.94 4.67 -1.65
CA ASN A 93 -7.78 5.67 -0.59
C ASN A 93 -8.32 7.03 -1.06
N ILE A 94 -9.08 7.72 -0.21
CA ILE A 94 -9.71 9.00 -0.58
C ILE A 94 -8.66 10.11 -0.67
N ARG A 95 -7.71 10.16 0.26
CA ARG A 95 -6.68 11.19 0.32
C ARG A 95 -5.57 10.98 -0.72
N ARG A 96 -5.32 9.70 -1.10
CA ARG A 96 -4.29 9.29 -2.05
C ARG A 96 -4.89 8.41 -3.15
N PRO A 97 -5.61 8.99 -4.13
CA PRO A 97 -6.42 8.25 -5.10
C PRO A 97 -5.64 7.29 -6.01
N TYR A 98 -4.32 7.41 -6.06
CA TYR A 98 -3.44 6.47 -6.76
C TYR A 98 -3.17 5.19 -5.96
N MET A 99 -3.43 5.18 -4.66
CA MET A 99 -3.28 3.99 -3.81
C MET A 99 -4.56 3.17 -3.84
N ILE A 100 -4.49 1.97 -4.36
CA ILE A 100 -5.61 1.04 -4.54
C ILE A 100 -5.31 -0.31 -3.90
N ALA A 101 -6.32 -0.99 -3.40
CA ALA A 101 -6.19 -2.33 -2.88
C ALA A 101 -7.30 -3.24 -3.46
N SER A 102 -6.89 -4.44 -3.87
CA SER A 102 -7.80 -5.55 -4.12
C SER A 102 -7.64 -6.49 -2.94
N LEU A 103 -8.59 -6.42 -2.01
CA LEU A 103 -8.55 -7.19 -0.77
C LEU A 103 -9.35 -8.47 -0.95
N ASP A 104 -8.80 -9.59 -0.48
CA ASP A 104 -9.53 -10.84 -0.43
C ASP A 104 -10.66 -10.74 0.61
N ALA A 105 -10.44 -10.05 1.74
CA ALA A 105 -11.48 -9.68 2.69
C ALA A 105 -11.05 -8.56 3.66
N LEU A 106 -12.06 -7.98 4.32
CA LEU A 106 -11.91 -7.36 5.64
C LEU A 106 -12.37 -8.38 6.69
N MET A 107 -11.55 -8.63 7.70
CA MET A 107 -11.82 -9.55 8.79
C MET A 107 -12.35 -8.79 10.01
N SER A 108 -13.49 -9.21 10.52
CA SER A 108 -14.03 -8.76 11.80
C SER A 108 -13.76 -9.81 12.86
N SER A 109 -13.00 -9.43 13.89
CA SER A 109 -12.73 -10.31 15.02
C SER A 109 -13.97 -10.40 15.91
N THR A 110 -14.45 -11.62 16.13
CA THR A 110 -15.60 -11.89 17.02
C THR A 110 -15.28 -11.66 18.49
N THR A 111 -13.99 -11.71 18.86
CA THR A 111 -13.54 -11.56 20.26
C THR A 111 -13.08 -10.15 20.59
N LYS A 112 -12.42 -9.45 19.64
CA LYS A 112 -11.83 -8.12 19.88
C LYS A 112 -12.62 -6.98 19.24
N GLY A 113 -13.55 -7.28 18.32
CA GLY A 113 -14.33 -6.28 17.59
C GLY A 113 -13.52 -5.41 16.64
N ASN A 114 -12.23 -5.70 16.44
CA ASN A 114 -11.35 -4.94 15.56
C ASN A 114 -11.49 -5.42 14.13
N LEU A 115 -11.39 -4.48 13.19
CA LEU A 115 -11.31 -4.75 11.77
C LEU A 115 -9.84 -4.89 11.36
N SER A 116 -9.55 -5.87 10.49
CA SER A 116 -8.21 -6.11 9.94
C SER A 116 -8.31 -6.42 8.44
N VAL A 117 -7.26 -6.15 7.70
CA VAL A 117 -7.11 -6.68 6.34
C VAL A 117 -6.89 -8.19 6.44
N TRP A 118 -7.52 -8.96 5.54
CA TRP A 118 -7.28 -10.40 5.43
C TRP A 118 -6.92 -10.75 3.99
N ASP A 119 -5.91 -11.61 3.84
CA ASP A 119 -5.41 -12.01 2.52
C ASP A 119 -5.00 -13.49 2.54
N ALA A 120 -5.44 -14.23 1.51
CA ALA A 120 -5.18 -15.65 1.35
C ALA A 120 -3.93 -15.92 0.50
N LYS A 121 -3.12 -16.86 0.92
CA LYS A 121 -1.97 -17.31 0.13
C LYS A 121 -1.88 -18.82 0.08
N HIS A 122 -1.44 -19.33 -1.09
CA HIS A 122 -1.07 -20.72 -1.27
C HIS A 122 0.37 -20.77 -1.77
N THR A 123 1.19 -21.57 -1.10
CA THR A 123 2.60 -21.73 -1.46
C THR A 123 3.00 -23.22 -1.47
N ASN A 124 4.22 -23.53 -1.87
CA ASN A 124 4.70 -24.91 -1.79
C ASN A 124 4.93 -25.35 -0.34
N ALA A 125 4.85 -26.67 -0.10
CA ALA A 125 4.90 -27.27 1.24
C ALA A 125 6.21 -26.99 2.01
N PHE A 126 7.30 -26.69 1.30
CA PHE A 126 8.63 -26.52 1.89
C PHE A 126 9.05 -25.06 2.03
N MET A 127 8.17 -24.13 1.66
CA MET A 127 8.44 -22.69 1.82
C MET A 127 8.55 -22.35 3.31
N LYS A 128 9.58 -21.58 3.66
CA LYS A 128 9.76 -21.12 5.04
C LYS A 128 8.83 -19.94 5.33
N GLN A 129 8.33 -19.90 6.56
CA GLN A 129 7.42 -18.85 7.03
C GLN A 129 8.04 -17.45 6.88
N GLU A 130 9.32 -17.31 7.22
CA GLU A 130 10.04 -16.02 7.12
C GLU A 130 10.06 -15.52 5.68
N LYS A 131 10.21 -16.42 4.69
CA LYS A 131 10.22 -16.05 3.27
C LYS A 131 8.82 -15.65 2.77
N ILE A 132 7.77 -16.26 3.30
CA ILE A 132 6.39 -15.83 3.03
C ILE A 132 6.16 -14.45 3.63
N PHE A 133 6.55 -14.24 4.88
CA PHE A 133 6.43 -12.96 5.54
C PHE A 133 7.17 -11.86 4.76
N GLU A 134 8.46 -12.02 4.48
CA GLU A 134 9.27 -11.07 3.70
C GLU A 134 8.61 -10.73 2.36
N LYS A 135 8.13 -11.75 1.64
CA LYS A 135 7.55 -11.59 0.31
C LYS A 135 6.27 -10.76 0.30
N TYR A 136 5.39 -10.96 1.28
CA TYR A 136 4.06 -10.34 1.29
C TYR A 136 3.95 -9.16 2.26
N TYR A 137 4.97 -8.90 3.06
CA TYR A 137 4.99 -7.79 4.01
C TYR A 137 4.73 -6.43 3.36
N PRO A 138 5.39 -6.06 2.24
CA PRO A 138 5.11 -4.77 1.59
C PRO A 138 3.66 -4.66 1.10
N GLN A 139 3.09 -5.74 0.57
CA GLN A 139 1.69 -5.79 0.15
C GLN A 139 0.74 -5.56 1.32
N MET A 140 0.99 -6.20 2.48
CA MET A 140 0.14 -6.05 3.66
C MET A 140 0.26 -4.65 4.25
N GLN A 141 1.45 -4.08 4.31
CA GLN A 141 1.66 -2.70 4.77
C GLN A 141 0.97 -1.69 3.83
N HIS A 142 1.03 -1.89 2.52
CA HIS A 142 0.29 -1.10 1.55
C HIS A 142 -1.23 -1.18 1.76
N TYR A 143 -1.76 -2.38 1.98
CA TYR A 143 -3.19 -2.55 2.23
C TYR A 143 -3.64 -1.84 3.51
N MET A 144 -2.83 -1.88 4.57
CA MET A 144 -3.09 -1.13 5.79
C MET A 144 -3.01 0.39 5.57
N LEU A 145 -2.10 0.90 4.72
CA LEU A 145 -2.07 2.31 4.31
C LEU A 145 -3.34 2.73 3.56
N VAL A 146 -3.84 1.89 2.65
CA VAL A 146 -5.06 2.20 1.88
C VAL A 146 -6.30 2.21 2.76
N THR A 147 -6.39 1.27 3.70
CA THR A 147 -7.53 1.10 4.60
C THR A 147 -7.46 1.94 5.88
N GLU A 148 -6.28 2.43 6.22
CA GLU A 148 -5.95 3.04 7.52
C GLU A 148 -6.22 2.10 8.72
N LEU A 149 -6.09 0.78 8.50
CA LEU A 149 -6.21 -0.23 9.54
C LEU A 149 -4.85 -0.54 10.17
N GLU A 150 -4.88 -0.95 11.44
CA GLU A 150 -3.68 -1.20 12.25
C GLU A 150 -3.13 -2.63 12.11
N ASN A 151 -3.93 -3.55 11.53
CA ASN A 151 -3.59 -4.97 11.49
C ASN A 151 -3.98 -5.61 10.16
N ALA A 152 -3.16 -6.56 9.73
CA ALA A 152 -3.45 -7.46 8.63
C ALA A 152 -3.23 -8.90 9.04
N VAL A 153 -3.95 -9.82 8.41
CA VAL A 153 -3.85 -11.27 8.60
C VAL A 153 -3.52 -11.91 7.27
N LEU A 154 -2.45 -12.67 7.26
CA LEU A 154 -2.07 -13.50 6.12
C LEU A 154 -2.40 -14.96 6.44
N SER A 155 -3.34 -15.54 5.69
CA SER A 155 -3.81 -16.91 5.85
C SER A 155 -3.16 -17.80 4.79
N VAL A 156 -2.31 -18.75 5.20
CA VAL A 156 -1.37 -19.41 4.28
C VAL A 156 -1.55 -20.92 4.28
N PHE A 157 -1.84 -21.48 3.10
CA PHE A 157 -1.69 -22.90 2.81
C PHE A 157 -0.30 -23.22 2.29
N TYR A 158 0.37 -24.21 2.88
CA TYR A 158 1.66 -24.75 2.45
C TYR A 158 1.43 -26.09 1.75
N GLY A 159 1.19 -26.04 0.45
CA GLY A 159 0.72 -27.20 -0.31
C GLY A 159 -0.59 -27.72 0.29
N ASN A 160 -0.64 -29.04 0.52
CA ASN A 160 -1.74 -29.73 1.20
C ASN A 160 -1.36 -30.23 2.61
N MET A 161 -0.26 -29.75 3.19
CA MET A 161 0.34 -30.33 4.38
C MET A 161 0.26 -29.46 5.62
N LYS A 162 0.26 -28.14 5.47
CA LYS A 162 0.37 -27.21 6.58
C LYS A 162 -0.48 -25.97 6.35
N TYR A 163 -1.03 -25.44 7.42
CA TYR A 163 -1.76 -24.18 7.45
C TYR A 163 -1.21 -23.27 8.55
N GLU A 164 -1.05 -22.00 8.26
CA GLU A 164 -0.62 -20.98 9.20
C GLU A 164 -1.40 -19.68 9.04
N ILE A 165 -1.57 -18.99 10.15
CA ILE A 165 -2.11 -17.63 10.23
C ILE A 165 -0.98 -16.74 10.74
N LEU A 166 -0.65 -15.70 9.97
CA LEU A 166 0.37 -14.72 10.32
C LEU A 166 -0.30 -13.37 10.57
N ASP A 167 -0.23 -12.91 11.81
CA ASP A 167 -0.67 -11.57 12.18
C ASP A 167 0.45 -10.56 11.87
N ILE A 168 0.08 -9.49 11.18
CA ILE A 168 0.99 -8.43 10.76
C ILE A 168 0.45 -7.11 11.31
N ALA A 169 1.22 -6.50 12.20
CA ALA A 169 0.90 -5.16 12.70
C ALA A 169 1.38 -4.08 11.71
N LYS A 170 0.75 -2.94 11.77
CA LYS A 170 1.21 -1.72 11.12
C LYS A 170 2.62 -1.38 11.59
N ASP A 171 3.47 -1.08 10.63
CA ASP A 171 4.84 -0.61 10.83
C ASP A 171 4.95 0.82 10.30
N GLU A 172 4.94 1.79 11.19
CA GLU A 172 4.89 3.21 10.82
C GLU A 172 6.13 3.65 10.06
N ASP A 173 7.32 3.15 10.42
CA ASP A 173 8.57 3.50 9.74
C ASP A 173 8.61 2.91 8.33
N PHE A 174 8.21 1.65 8.20
CA PHE A 174 8.12 1.01 6.90
C PHE A 174 7.05 1.67 6.02
N GLN A 175 5.87 1.93 6.57
CA GLN A 175 4.77 2.58 5.84
C GLN A 175 5.16 4.00 5.40
N TRP A 176 5.90 4.72 6.22
CA TRP A 176 6.42 6.03 5.86
C TRP A 176 7.36 5.97 4.65
N ALA A 177 8.32 5.04 4.66
CA ALA A 177 9.22 4.82 3.54
C ALA A 177 8.46 4.36 2.28
N LEU A 178 7.50 3.45 2.45
CA LEU A 178 6.66 2.95 1.35
C LEU A 178 5.84 4.07 0.71
N LEU A 179 5.21 4.91 1.53
CA LEU A 179 4.44 6.05 1.03
C LEU A 179 5.28 7.02 0.20
N LYS A 180 6.52 7.34 0.66
CA LYS A 180 7.45 8.17 -0.12
C LYS A 180 7.78 7.55 -1.47
N ALA A 181 8.12 6.26 -1.46
CA ALA A 181 8.49 5.54 -2.67
C ALA A 181 7.32 5.46 -3.67
N GLU A 182 6.13 5.11 -3.21
CA GLU A 182 4.94 5.04 -4.05
C GLU A 182 4.56 6.43 -4.62
N MET A 183 4.65 7.47 -3.82
CA MET A 183 4.37 8.83 -4.25
C MET A 183 5.37 9.30 -5.33
N LEU A 184 6.66 9.04 -5.15
CA LEU A 184 7.68 9.35 -6.14
C LEU A 184 7.47 8.55 -7.42
N PHE A 185 7.25 7.24 -7.30
CA PHE A 185 6.99 6.37 -8.45
C PHE A 185 5.77 6.84 -9.24
N TRP A 186 4.66 7.15 -8.55
CA TRP A 186 3.45 7.60 -9.23
C TRP A 186 3.61 8.96 -9.88
N LYS A 187 4.38 9.87 -9.27
CA LYS A 187 4.76 11.14 -9.89
C LYS A 187 5.50 10.92 -11.20
N MET A 188 6.49 10.01 -11.22
CA MET A 188 7.22 9.66 -12.44
C MET A 188 6.29 9.12 -13.54
N VAL A 189 5.31 8.29 -13.19
CA VAL A 189 4.29 7.79 -14.13
C VAL A 189 3.46 8.92 -14.72
N LEU A 190 3.04 9.90 -13.90
CA LEU A 190 2.21 11.02 -14.34
C LEU A 190 2.97 12.06 -15.18
N GLU A 191 4.24 12.26 -14.88
CA GLU A 191 5.09 13.28 -15.54
C GLU A 191 5.89 12.71 -16.73
N ASP A 192 5.63 11.45 -17.12
CA ASP A 192 6.39 10.73 -18.17
C ASP A 192 7.90 10.68 -17.91
N GLN A 193 8.27 10.69 -16.64
CA GLN A 193 9.65 10.61 -16.21
C GLN A 193 10.06 9.14 -16.00
N GLU A 194 10.93 8.64 -16.86
CA GLU A 194 11.42 7.27 -16.77
C GLU A 194 12.27 7.06 -15.51
N PRO A 195 11.95 6.07 -14.66
CA PRO A 195 12.77 5.76 -13.51
C PRO A 195 14.05 5.01 -13.92
N PRO A 196 15.09 5.00 -13.05
CA PRO A 196 16.27 4.15 -13.27
C PRO A 196 15.89 2.67 -13.31
N ASP A 197 16.76 1.85 -13.90
CA ASP A 197 16.54 0.39 -14.00
C ASP A 197 16.33 -0.26 -12.65
N HIS A 198 17.03 0.21 -11.63
CA HIS A 198 16.90 -0.22 -10.23
C HIS A 198 16.88 0.96 -9.28
N MET A 199 15.95 0.94 -8.33
CA MET A 199 15.84 1.92 -7.24
C MET A 199 16.13 1.23 -5.91
N ASP A 200 17.15 1.72 -5.20
CA ASP A 200 17.51 1.12 -3.91
C ASP A 200 16.53 1.55 -2.82
N TRP A 201 15.90 0.56 -2.17
CA TRP A 201 14.95 0.77 -1.08
C TRP A 201 15.54 1.57 0.09
N VAL A 202 16.85 1.43 0.35
CA VAL A 202 17.54 2.15 1.43
C VAL A 202 17.40 3.67 1.32
N ASN A 203 17.25 4.20 0.10
CA ASN A 203 17.08 5.63 -0.13
C ASN A 203 15.83 6.21 0.54
N PHE A 204 14.83 5.38 0.80
CA PHE A 204 13.57 5.80 1.44
C PHE A 204 13.58 5.63 2.95
N THR A 205 14.41 4.72 3.48
CA THR A 205 14.45 4.39 4.91
C THR A 205 15.33 5.33 5.72
N GLN A 206 16.28 6.04 5.09
CA GLN A 206 17.28 6.88 5.78
C GLN A 206 16.92 8.37 5.84
N GLU A 207 15.87 8.83 5.13
CA GLU A 207 15.48 10.24 5.18
C GLU A 207 14.78 10.58 6.51
N LYS A 208 15.28 11.63 7.15
CA LYS A 208 14.62 12.23 8.32
C LYS A 208 13.58 13.24 7.86
N LEU A 209 12.45 13.30 8.57
CA LEU A 209 11.50 14.40 8.47
C LEU A 209 12.24 15.72 8.79
N ASN A 210 11.93 16.78 8.06
CA ASN A 210 12.34 18.11 8.46
C ASN A 210 11.57 18.54 9.72
N ASP A 211 12.08 19.55 10.45
CA ASP A 211 11.52 20.04 11.72
C ASP A 211 10.06 20.52 11.67
N LYS A 212 9.44 20.54 10.48
CA LYS A 212 8.05 20.96 10.26
C LYS A 212 7.13 19.80 9.83
N GLY A 213 7.62 18.56 9.85
CA GLY A 213 6.84 17.39 9.43
C GLY A 213 6.59 17.32 7.91
N ASN A 214 7.22 18.16 7.10
CA ASN A 214 7.13 18.14 5.65
C ASN A 214 8.19 17.19 5.08
N ILE A 215 7.81 16.37 4.10
CA ILE A 215 8.78 15.57 3.34
C ILE A 215 9.45 16.51 2.34
N GLN A 216 10.73 16.76 2.51
CA GLN A 216 11.55 17.29 1.44
C GLN A 216 11.97 16.09 0.59
N VAL A 217 11.32 15.88 -0.56
CA VAL A 217 11.81 14.94 -1.55
C VAL A 217 13.08 15.57 -2.12
N SER A 218 14.22 15.29 -1.49
CA SER A 218 15.52 15.57 -2.12
C SER A 218 15.52 14.73 -3.40
N VAL A 219 15.71 15.38 -4.53
CA VAL A 219 15.95 14.69 -5.79
C VAL A 219 17.07 13.70 -5.54
N LEU A 220 16.74 12.43 -5.65
CA LEU A 220 17.63 11.32 -5.35
C LEU A 220 18.99 11.57 -6.01
N ALA A 221 20.04 11.48 -5.23
CA ALA A 221 21.40 11.51 -5.73
C ALA A 221 21.58 10.36 -6.73
N GLY A 222 21.43 10.65 -8.03
CA GLY A 222 21.46 9.65 -9.10
C GLY A 222 20.65 10.05 -10.34
N LEU A 223 19.69 10.95 -10.20
CA LEU A 223 19.15 11.65 -11.37
C LEU A 223 20.15 12.75 -11.70
N GLN A 224 20.97 12.56 -12.73
CA GLN A 224 21.84 13.61 -13.27
C GLN A 224 20.97 14.85 -13.51
N GLU A 225 21.33 15.95 -12.84
CA GLU A 225 20.81 17.26 -13.17
C GLU A 225 21.07 17.49 -14.66
N SER A 226 20.04 17.38 -15.48
CA SER A 226 20.05 18.07 -16.76
C SER A 226 20.00 19.54 -16.40
N ASP A 227 21.08 20.26 -16.73
CA ASP A 227 21.19 21.72 -16.65
C ASP A 227 20.07 22.38 -17.45
N ASP A 228 18.94 22.61 -16.80
CA ASP A 228 17.99 23.62 -17.24
C ASP A 228 17.36 24.29 -16.01
N LYS A 229 17.75 25.53 -15.83
CA LYS A 229 17.34 26.46 -14.80
C LYS A 229 15.84 26.68 -14.83
N GLN A 230 15.09 25.97 -13.98
CA GLN A 230 13.86 26.42 -13.33
C GLN A 230 13.31 25.31 -12.43
N GLY A 231 14.00 25.02 -11.36
CA GLY A 231 13.60 24.03 -10.34
C GLY A 231 12.68 24.65 -9.30
N GLY A 232 11.39 24.48 -9.45
CA GLY A 232 10.47 24.63 -8.34
C GLY A 232 10.51 23.38 -7.48
N SER A 233 11.04 23.46 -6.26
CA SER A 233 10.97 22.37 -5.29
C SER A 233 9.51 22.17 -4.89
N THR A 234 8.92 21.05 -5.26
CA THR A 234 7.58 20.67 -4.82
C THR A 234 7.65 20.16 -3.39
N ARG A 235 6.96 20.82 -2.47
CA ARG A 235 6.87 20.40 -1.06
C ARG A 235 5.58 19.62 -0.84
N TYR A 236 5.67 18.54 -0.09
CA TYR A 236 4.51 17.74 0.34
C TYR A 236 4.39 17.84 1.86
N ASN A 237 3.15 17.90 2.36
CA ASN A 237 2.89 17.81 3.80
C ASN A 237 3.04 16.36 4.30
N ALA A 238 2.95 16.14 5.62
CA ALA A 238 3.04 14.82 6.25
C ALA A 238 1.98 13.81 5.76
N GLU A 239 0.94 14.30 5.07
CA GLU A 239 -0.16 13.49 4.53
C GLU A 239 0.04 13.16 3.04
N GLY A 240 1.16 13.61 2.43
CA GLY A 240 1.50 13.31 1.04
C GLY A 240 0.75 14.15 0.01
N GLU A 241 0.20 15.30 0.41
CA GLU A 241 -0.45 16.26 -0.48
C GLU A 241 0.50 17.38 -0.91
N ILE A 242 0.30 17.90 -2.14
CA ILE A 242 1.09 19.03 -2.67
C ILE A 242 0.72 20.30 -1.91
N ASP A 243 1.68 20.95 -1.28
CA ASP A 243 1.50 22.25 -0.61
C ASP A 243 1.28 23.37 -1.64
N GLN A 244 0.01 23.66 -1.95
CA GLN A 244 -0.38 24.76 -2.84
C GLN A 244 -0.34 26.10 -2.08
N LYS A 245 0.83 26.64 -1.81
CA LYS A 245 0.91 28.07 -1.49
C LYS A 245 0.68 28.87 -2.74
N LYS A 246 -0.51 29.48 -2.85
CA LYS A 246 -0.79 30.57 -3.79
C LYS A 246 0.26 31.66 -3.61
N GLY A 247 1.11 31.82 -4.61
CA GLY A 247 1.91 33.03 -4.73
C GLY A 247 0.97 34.22 -4.95
N SER A 248 0.83 35.06 -3.94
CA SER A 248 0.29 36.38 -4.13
C SER A 248 1.31 37.17 -4.96
N ALA A 249 0.96 37.43 -6.20
CA ALA A 249 1.62 38.47 -6.97
C ALA A 249 1.21 39.81 -6.33
N ASP A 250 2.14 40.44 -5.65
CA ASP A 250 2.06 41.89 -5.42
C ASP A 250 2.91 42.60 -6.46
N ASN A 251 2.28 43.67 -6.98
CA ASN A 251 2.76 44.61 -7.99
C ASN A 251 4.19 45.14 -7.76
#